data_1097e6fab50b69ede5f69a8daa69863d
#
_entry.id   1097e6fab50b69ede5f69a8daa69863d
#
_cell.length_a   1.000
_cell.length_b   1.000
_cell.length_c   1.000
_cell.angle_alpha   90.00
_cell.angle_beta   90.00
_cell.angle_gamma   90.00
#
_symmetry.space_group_name_H-M   'P 1'
#
loop_
_entity.id
_entity.type
_entity.pdbx_description
1 polymer ?
#
loop_
_entity_poly.entity_id
_entity_poly.type
_entity_poly.pdbx_seq_one_letter_code
_entity_poly.pdbx_strand_id
1 'polypeptide(L)'
;MGDVVLTTPVIRCAHEQLGAEVHVVVKKAFAGILAHNPHVHRVHEFEGDFDGLLTAIRAENVDMVIDLHNSLRSKRLRKALKCPNTGVVRKHSLQKWIFSEFRVNLLPDCHVVEKYFLAAGNFGIENDGAPCEIFLTDEEREKVAQRYQQINSTPWIAIVIGAAHAGKQTPLKKWMEIIPKLIHPVVLIGGPEDTEMAGALKEAFPSIVSTVGELSIRESAAVLEKASLVIANDTGMMHVASCFGKPILSLWGQTVPLFGMYPYKAGKASEMIEADPASRRKIAKLGNKRVGSDHDMNYLPADHIAILANKILNEESA
;
A
#
# COMPACT_ATOMS: atom_id res chain seq x y z
N MET A 1 -6.87 2.07 0.96
CA MET A 1 -6.10 1.84 -0.28
C MET A 1 -5.30 0.54 -0.18
N GLY A 2 -4.26 0.44 0.63
CA GLY A 2 -3.38 -0.73 0.72
C GLY A 2 -4.11 -2.07 0.90
N ASP A 3 -5.10 -2.11 1.81
CA ASP A 3 -5.91 -3.33 1.99
C ASP A 3 -6.61 -3.80 0.69
N VAL A 4 -7.00 -2.87 -0.20
CA VAL A 4 -7.63 -3.23 -1.49
C VAL A 4 -6.59 -3.85 -2.42
N VAL A 5 -5.41 -3.25 -2.56
CA VAL A 5 -4.31 -3.81 -3.36
C VAL A 5 -3.97 -5.23 -2.87
N LEU A 6 -3.84 -5.40 -1.56
CA LEU A 6 -3.46 -6.68 -0.96
C LEU A 6 -4.54 -7.78 -1.09
N THR A 7 -5.77 -7.44 -1.52
CA THR A 7 -6.79 -8.46 -1.84
C THR A 7 -6.68 -9.02 -3.25
N THR A 8 -5.96 -8.36 -4.16
CA THR A 8 -5.92 -8.74 -5.58
C THR A 8 -5.39 -10.17 -5.84
N PRO A 9 -4.43 -10.72 -5.07
CA PRO A 9 -4.05 -12.13 -5.24
C PRO A 9 -5.21 -13.11 -4.99
N VAL A 10 -6.04 -12.85 -3.94
CA VAL A 10 -7.20 -13.71 -3.66
C VAL A 10 -8.28 -13.56 -4.73
N ILE A 11 -8.47 -12.34 -5.26
CA ILE A 11 -9.40 -12.07 -6.36
C ILE A 11 -9.00 -12.86 -7.60
N ARG A 12 -7.72 -12.76 -8.02
CA ARG A 12 -7.16 -13.52 -9.14
C ARG A 12 -7.34 -15.02 -8.95
N CYS A 13 -6.90 -15.56 -7.83
CA CYS A 13 -6.99 -17.00 -7.57
C CYS A 13 -8.43 -17.51 -7.49
N ALA A 14 -9.37 -16.71 -6.94
CA ALA A 14 -10.78 -17.08 -6.95
C ALA A 14 -11.34 -17.17 -8.38
N HIS A 15 -10.97 -16.21 -9.23
CA HIS A 15 -11.38 -16.22 -10.64
C HIS A 15 -10.75 -17.39 -11.41
N GLU A 16 -9.42 -17.53 -11.35
CA GLU A 16 -8.69 -18.50 -12.16
C GLU A 16 -8.90 -19.96 -11.71
N GLN A 17 -8.97 -20.20 -10.40
CA GLN A 17 -9.06 -21.58 -9.88
C GLN A 17 -10.49 -22.10 -9.80
N LEU A 18 -11.49 -21.23 -9.59
CA LEU A 18 -12.89 -21.63 -9.48
C LEU A 18 -13.74 -21.21 -10.68
N GLY A 19 -13.22 -20.42 -11.60
CA GLY A 19 -14.03 -19.77 -12.66
C GLY A 19 -15.08 -18.82 -12.07
N ALA A 20 -14.82 -18.25 -10.90
CA ALA A 20 -15.80 -17.42 -10.19
C ALA A 20 -15.98 -16.05 -10.85
N GLU A 21 -17.22 -15.58 -10.94
CA GLU A 21 -17.53 -14.18 -11.20
C GLU A 21 -17.31 -13.37 -9.92
N VAL A 22 -16.15 -12.72 -9.81
CA VAL A 22 -15.75 -12.05 -8.57
C VAL A 22 -16.35 -10.67 -8.47
N HIS A 23 -17.25 -10.46 -7.50
CA HIS A 23 -17.82 -9.18 -7.12
C HIS A 23 -17.07 -8.58 -5.94
N VAL A 24 -16.56 -7.35 -6.06
CA VAL A 24 -15.77 -6.71 -5.02
C VAL A 24 -16.50 -5.50 -4.44
N VAL A 25 -16.68 -5.47 -3.11
CA VAL A 25 -17.23 -4.31 -2.41
C VAL A 25 -16.10 -3.46 -1.88
N VAL A 26 -16.03 -2.22 -2.33
CA VAL A 26 -14.97 -1.28 -1.96
C VAL A 26 -15.52 0.13 -1.76
N LYS A 27 -14.83 0.98 -0.99
CA LYS A 27 -15.15 2.40 -0.96
C LYS A 27 -14.89 3.02 -2.33
N LYS A 28 -15.80 3.88 -2.83
CA LYS A 28 -15.68 4.56 -4.12
C LYS A 28 -14.31 5.22 -4.33
N ALA A 29 -13.76 5.88 -3.31
CA ALA A 29 -12.44 6.50 -3.39
C ALA A 29 -11.29 5.53 -3.76
N PHE A 30 -11.49 4.21 -3.67
CA PHE A 30 -10.48 3.18 -3.97
C PHE A 30 -10.92 2.22 -5.09
N ALA A 31 -12.09 2.42 -5.69
CA ALA A 31 -12.61 1.58 -6.76
C ALA A 31 -11.66 1.55 -7.98
N GLY A 32 -11.03 2.69 -8.29
CA GLY A 32 -10.06 2.79 -9.38
C GLY A 32 -8.87 1.84 -9.29
N ILE A 33 -8.54 1.31 -8.10
CA ILE A 33 -7.47 0.29 -7.95
C ILE A 33 -7.82 -0.99 -8.70
N LEU A 34 -9.11 -1.33 -8.74
CA LEU A 34 -9.63 -2.55 -9.36
C LEU A 34 -10.10 -2.35 -10.80
N ALA A 35 -10.01 -1.12 -11.33
CA ALA A 35 -10.40 -0.83 -12.69
C ALA A 35 -9.50 -1.59 -13.68
N HIS A 36 -10.12 -2.11 -14.74
CA HIS A 36 -9.49 -2.93 -15.79
C HIS A 36 -8.87 -4.24 -15.28
N ASN A 37 -9.17 -4.65 -14.04
CA ASN A 37 -8.72 -5.96 -13.55
C ASN A 37 -9.57 -7.07 -14.21
N PRO A 38 -8.97 -7.97 -15.03
CA PRO A 38 -9.71 -9.00 -15.75
C PRO A 38 -10.29 -10.07 -14.83
N HIS A 39 -9.83 -10.15 -13.58
CA HIS A 39 -10.31 -11.11 -12.59
C HIS A 39 -11.49 -10.56 -11.77
N VAL A 40 -11.90 -9.31 -12.00
CA VAL A 40 -13.06 -8.68 -11.34
C VAL A 40 -14.21 -8.58 -12.31
N HIS A 41 -15.30 -9.30 -12.02
CA HIS A 41 -16.53 -9.20 -12.80
C HIS A 41 -17.23 -7.85 -12.57
N ARG A 42 -17.36 -7.46 -11.26
CA ARG A 42 -18.02 -6.20 -10.90
C ARG A 42 -17.47 -5.58 -9.63
N VAL A 43 -17.29 -4.26 -9.66
CA VAL A 43 -16.99 -3.46 -8.45
C VAL A 43 -18.28 -2.82 -7.94
N HIS A 44 -18.63 -3.08 -6.69
CA HIS A 44 -19.73 -2.42 -5.97
C HIS A 44 -19.13 -1.31 -5.09
N GLU A 45 -19.37 -0.08 -5.51
CA GLU A 45 -18.85 1.09 -4.80
C GLU A 45 -19.72 1.44 -3.58
N PHE A 46 -19.08 1.66 -2.45
CA PHE A 46 -19.75 2.07 -1.22
C PHE A 46 -19.47 3.54 -0.89
N GLU A 47 -20.53 4.35 -0.86
CA GLU A 47 -20.50 5.78 -0.48
C GLU A 47 -21.38 6.11 0.73
N GLY A 48 -21.87 5.13 1.47
CA GLY A 48 -22.71 5.33 2.66
C GLY A 48 -24.11 4.72 2.56
N ASP A 49 -24.64 4.53 1.36
CA ASP A 49 -25.90 3.82 1.14
C ASP A 49 -25.72 2.30 1.32
N PHE A 50 -26.07 1.85 2.52
CA PHE A 50 -25.96 0.42 2.84
C PHE A 50 -27.08 -0.42 2.22
N ASP A 51 -28.29 0.12 2.15
CA ASP A 51 -29.48 -0.64 1.71
C ASP A 51 -29.49 -0.78 0.18
N GLY A 52 -29.09 0.26 -0.55
CA GLY A 52 -28.85 0.20 -1.99
C GLY A 52 -27.74 -0.79 -2.34
N LEU A 53 -26.60 -0.75 -1.62
CA LEU A 53 -25.52 -1.71 -1.81
C LEU A 53 -25.99 -3.15 -1.55
N LEU A 54 -26.72 -3.39 -0.45
CA LEU A 54 -27.23 -4.72 -0.12
C LEU A 54 -28.19 -5.24 -1.20
N THR A 55 -29.06 -4.39 -1.71
CA THR A 55 -29.99 -4.73 -2.79
C THR A 55 -29.25 -5.09 -4.08
N ALA A 56 -28.25 -4.29 -4.45
CA ALA A 56 -27.44 -4.55 -5.63
C ALA A 56 -26.70 -5.89 -5.55
N ILE A 57 -26.09 -6.22 -4.39
CA ILE A 57 -25.35 -7.49 -4.23
C ILE A 57 -26.33 -8.67 -4.20
N ARG A 58 -27.50 -8.54 -3.60
CA ARG A 58 -28.51 -9.61 -3.60
C ARG A 58 -29.03 -9.95 -4.99
N ALA A 59 -29.10 -8.97 -5.88
CA ALA A 59 -29.50 -9.18 -7.28
C ALA A 59 -28.50 -10.05 -8.05
N GLU A 60 -27.24 -10.13 -7.61
CA GLU A 60 -26.19 -10.95 -8.21
C GLU A 60 -26.23 -12.42 -7.76
N ASN A 61 -27.13 -12.78 -6.82
CA ASN A 61 -27.28 -14.16 -6.30
C ASN A 61 -25.96 -14.81 -5.85
N VAL A 62 -25.12 -14.05 -5.14
CA VAL A 62 -23.81 -14.52 -4.68
C VAL A 62 -23.92 -15.76 -3.80
N ASP A 63 -23.17 -16.82 -4.11
CA ASP A 63 -23.15 -18.11 -3.42
C ASP A 63 -22.00 -18.27 -2.42
N MET A 64 -21.00 -17.36 -2.47
CA MET A 64 -19.84 -17.32 -1.60
C MET A 64 -19.52 -15.88 -1.17
N VAL A 65 -19.13 -15.70 0.09
CA VAL A 65 -18.65 -14.40 0.63
C VAL A 65 -17.33 -14.58 1.34
N ILE A 66 -16.31 -13.84 0.91
CA ILE A 66 -15.00 -13.82 1.57
C ILE A 66 -14.78 -12.42 2.16
N ASP A 67 -14.86 -12.29 3.49
CA ASP A 67 -14.66 -11.02 4.20
C ASP A 67 -13.19 -10.86 4.61
N LEU A 68 -12.40 -10.24 3.73
CA LEU A 68 -10.98 -9.96 3.94
C LEU A 68 -10.72 -8.71 4.80
N HIS A 69 -11.78 -7.95 5.12
CA HIS A 69 -11.65 -6.76 5.96
C HIS A 69 -12.09 -6.97 7.40
N ASN A 70 -13.12 -7.78 7.65
CA ASN A 70 -13.67 -8.08 8.98
C ASN A 70 -13.90 -6.81 9.84
N SER A 71 -14.43 -5.74 9.24
CA SER A 71 -14.84 -4.49 9.90
C SER A 71 -16.28 -4.56 10.38
N LEU A 72 -16.74 -3.58 11.17
CA LEU A 72 -18.15 -3.51 11.57
C LEU A 72 -19.08 -3.44 10.35
N ARG A 73 -18.70 -2.73 9.30
CA ARG A 73 -19.46 -2.62 8.05
C ARG A 73 -19.52 -3.92 7.27
N SER A 74 -18.37 -4.56 7.04
CA SER A 74 -18.33 -5.83 6.33
C SER A 74 -19.05 -6.95 7.10
N LYS A 75 -18.95 -6.96 8.43
CA LYS A 75 -19.73 -7.86 9.30
C LYS A 75 -21.24 -7.66 9.14
N ARG A 76 -21.70 -6.39 9.10
CA ARG A 76 -23.12 -6.05 8.89
C ARG A 76 -23.58 -6.55 7.52
N LEU A 77 -22.81 -6.29 6.46
CA LEU A 77 -23.11 -6.73 5.10
C LEU A 77 -23.20 -8.25 5.00
N ARG A 78 -22.17 -8.96 5.47
CA ARG A 78 -22.11 -10.42 5.49
C ARG A 78 -23.30 -11.05 6.21
N LYS A 79 -23.66 -10.50 7.41
CA LYS A 79 -24.85 -10.96 8.15
C LYS A 79 -26.15 -10.73 7.40
N ALA A 80 -26.26 -9.59 6.69
CA ALA A 80 -27.46 -9.23 5.93
C ALA A 80 -27.60 -10.10 4.66
N LEU A 81 -26.51 -10.47 4.01
CA LEU A 81 -26.51 -11.35 2.83
C LEU A 81 -26.96 -12.77 3.15
N LYS A 82 -26.72 -13.27 4.37
CA LYS A 82 -27.08 -14.63 4.82
C LYS A 82 -26.51 -15.74 3.91
N CYS A 83 -25.38 -15.49 3.24
CA CYS A 83 -24.72 -16.48 2.41
C CYS A 83 -24.20 -17.63 3.30
N PRO A 84 -24.51 -18.91 2.99
CA PRO A 84 -24.06 -20.05 3.79
C PRO A 84 -22.54 -20.25 3.70
N ASN A 85 -21.95 -19.99 2.54
CA ASN A 85 -20.53 -20.14 2.29
C ASN A 85 -19.79 -18.84 2.62
N THR A 86 -19.18 -18.78 3.79
CA THR A 86 -18.54 -17.54 4.26
C THR A 86 -17.16 -17.81 4.83
N GLY A 87 -16.13 -17.15 4.25
CA GLY A 87 -14.78 -17.07 4.77
C GLY A 87 -14.49 -15.71 5.42
N VAL A 88 -13.73 -15.70 6.51
CA VAL A 88 -13.48 -14.43 7.25
C VAL A 88 -12.04 -14.37 7.75
N VAL A 89 -11.35 -13.28 7.42
CA VAL A 89 -9.98 -13.07 7.88
C VAL A 89 -9.89 -12.93 9.41
N ARG A 90 -8.88 -13.55 10.00
CA ARG A 90 -8.54 -13.37 11.42
C ARG A 90 -7.57 -12.19 11.59
N LYS A 91 -7.95 -11.19 12.40
CA LYS A 91 -7.17 -9.94 12.58
C LYS A 91 -6.06 -10.01 13.62
N HIS A 92 -6.03 -11.04 14.46
CA HIS A 92 -5.07 -11.16 15.57
C HIS A 92 -4.98 -9.89 16.45
N SER A 93 -6.14 -9.24 16.72
CA SER A 93 -6.18 -7.93 17.37
C SER A 93 -5.65 -7.94 18.81
N LEU A 94 -5.86 -9.06 19.54
CA LEU A 94 -5.34 -9.23 20.90
C LEU A 94 -3.81 -9.36 20.88
N GLN A 95 -3.26 -10.20 19.99
CA GLN A 95 -1.82 -10.40 19.84
C GLN A 95 -1.13 -9.10 19.42
N LYS A 96 -1.72 -8.34 18.49
CA LYS A 96 -1.22 -7.00 18.13
C LYS A 96 -1.24 -6.03 19.32
N TRP A 97 -2.25 -6.09 20.17
CA TRP A 97 -2.33 -5.26 21.37
C TRP A 97 -1.26 -5.68 22.39
N ILE A 98 -1.11 -6.98 22.68
CA ILE A 98 -0.07 -7.50 23.58
C ILE A 98 1.32 -7.05 23.08
N PHE A 99 1.60 -7.19 21.79
CA PHE A 99 2.87 -6.73 21.23
C PHE A 99 3.06 -5.21 21.37
N SER A 100 2.01 -4.42 21.12
CA SER A 100 2.09 -2.96 21.23
C SER A 100 2.38 -2.47 22.64
N GLU A 101 1.78 -3.10 23.66
CA GLU A 101 1.92 -2.67 25.07
C GLU A 101 3.09 -3.35 25.80
N PHE A 102 3.31 -4.64 25.56
CA PHE A 102 4.24 -5.45 26.34
C PHE A 102 5.47 -5.93 25.57
N ARG A 103 5.56 -5.68 24.26
CA ARG A 103 6.63 -6.17 23.37
C ARG A 103 6.76 -7.71 23.30
N VAL A 104 5.73 -8.43 23.74
CA VAL A 104 5.67 -9.89 23.64
C VAL A 104 5.09 -10.28 22.28
N ASN A 105 5.91 -10.93 21.45
CA ASN A 105 5.49 -11.37 20.14
C ASN A 105 4.73 -12.70 20.19
N LEU A 106 3.42 -12.63 20.01
CA LEU A 106 2.51 -13.78 19.86
C LEU A 106 1.85 -13.77 18.47
N LEU A 107 2.36 -12.95 17.53
CA LEU A 107 1.82 -12.85 16.18
C LEU A 107 2.32 -14.03 15.33
N PRO A 108 1.49 -14.54 14.41
CA PRO A 108 1.97 -15.47 13.40
C PRO A 108 2.94 -14.74 12.49
N ASP A 109 4.05 -15.38 12.16
CA ASP A 109 5.01 -14.90 11.17
C ASP A 109 4.49 -15.17 9.77
N CYS A 110 3.53 -14.35 9.34
CA CYS A 110 2.97 -14.44 8.00
C CYS A 110 2.44 -13.09 7.53
N HIS A 111 2.52 -12.87 6.23
CA HIS A 111 2.00 -11.68 5.57
C HIS A 111 0.46 -11.64 5.63
N VAL A 112 -0.14 -10.43 5.53
CA VAL A 112 -1.60 -10.29 5.54
C VAL A 112 -2.28 -10.99 4.35
N VAL A 113 -1.62 -11.05 3.19
CA VAL A 113 -2.11 -11.80 2.02
C VAL A 113 -2.27 -13.28 2.34
N GLU A 114 -1.32 -13.88 3.06
CA GLU A 114 -1.42 -15.28 3.50
C GLU A 114 -2.60 -15.48 4.46
N LYS A 115 -2.86 -14.50 5.35
CA LYS A 115 -4.06 -14.50 6.20
C LYS A 115 -5.36 -14.41 5.39
N TYR A 116 -5.32 -13.72 4.25
CA TYR A 116 -6.45 -13.66 3.33
C TYR A 116 -6.69 -15.01 2.67
N PHE A 117 -5.65 -15.70 2.23
CA PHE A 117 -5.77 -17.06 1.70
C PHE A 117 -6.27 -18.07 2.75
N LEU A 118 -5.88 -17.93 4.03
CA LEU A 118 -6.47 -18.75 5.10
C LEU A 118 -7.99 -18.54 5.24
N ALA A 119 -8.50 -17.35 4.93
CA ALA A 119 -9.94 -17.10 4.92
C ALA A 119 -10.63 -17.66 3.66
N ALA A 120 -9.92 -17.79 2.56
CA ALA A 120 -10.38 -18.29 1.27
C ALA A 120 -10.19 -19.82 1.12
N GLY A 121 -9.26 -20.41 1.89
CA GLY A 121 -8.85 -21.81 1.75
C GLY A 121 -9.96 -22.85 1.98
N ASN A 122 -10.98 -22.51 2.76
CA ASN A 122 -12.16 -23.38 2.94
C ASN A 122 -12.93 -23.63 1.62
N PHE A 123 -12.65 -22.83 0.59
CA PHE A 123 -13.28 -22.93 -0.73
C PHE A 123 -12.32 -23.52 -1.79
N GLY A 124 -11.17 -24.02 -1.38
CA GLY A 124 -10.16 -24.57 -2.29
C GLY A 124 -9.34 -23.51 -3.03
N ILE A 125 -9.38 -22.23 -2.58
CA ILE A 125 -8.59 -21.16 -3.17
C ILE A 125 -7.19 -21.15 -2.52
N GLU A 126 -6.18 -21.46 -3.32
CA GLU A 126 -4.79 -21.55 -2.90
C GLU A 126 -3.97 -20.35 -3.42
N ASN A 127 -2.93 -19.97 -2.66
CA ASN A 127 -2.03 -18.90 -3.05
C ASN A 127 -1.11 -19.36 -4.19
N ASP A 128 -1.20 -18.70 -5.34
CA ASP A 128 -0.34 -18.95 -6.51
C ASP A 128 1.09 -18.42 -6.36
N GLY A 129 1.37 -17.68 -5.28
CA GLY A 129 2.67 -17.08 -5.01
C GLY A 129 3.00 -15.86 -5.87
N ALA A 130 2.10 -15.41 -6.73
CA ALA A 130 2.30 -14.22 -7.56
C ALA A 130 2.07 -12.92 -6.76
N PRO A 131 2.61 -11.76 -7.22
CA PRO A 131 2.45 -10.47 -6.55
C PRO A 131 1.00 -9.96 -6.59
N CYS A 132 0.76 -8.87 -5.86
CA CYS A 132 -0.44 -8.04 -6.05
C CYS A 132 -0.45 -7.45 -7.46
N GLU A 133 -1.61 -7.00 -7.91
CA GLU A 133 -1.79 -6.51 -9.29
C GLU A 133 -2.60 -5.22 -9.33
N ILE A 134 -2.27 -4.38 -10.31
CA ILE A 134 -3.03 -3.22 -10.75
C ILE A 134 -2.88 -3.11 -12.27
N PHE A 135 -3.98 -2.92 -12.98
CA PHE A 135 -3.99 -2.89 -14.44
C PHE A 135 -4.14 -1.44 -14.91
N LEU A 136 -3.12 -0.91 -15.55
CA LEU A 136 -3.11 0.43 -16.11
C LEU A 136 -3.39 0.37 -17.61
N THR A 137 -4.05 1.39 -18.14
CA THR A 137 -4.23 1.57 -19.58
C THR A 137 -3.02 2.26 -20.21
N ASP A 138 -2.84 2.10 -21.51
CA ASP A 138 -1.78 2.81 -22.23
C ASP A 138 -2.01 4.32 -22.23
N GLU A 139 -3.28 4.76 -22.26
CA GLU A 139 -3.64 6.19 -22.12
C GLU A 139 -3.15 6.79 -20.80
N GLU A 140 -3.28 6.07 -19.67
CA GLU A 140 -2.79 6.52 -18.38
C GLU A 140 -1.26 6.62 -18.35
N ARG A 141 -0.57 5.66 -18.96
CA ARG A 141 0.89 5.66 -19.11
C ARG A 141 1.37 6.81 -19.99
N GLU A 142 0.72 7.01 -21.14
CA GLU A 142 1.06 8.09 -22.09
C GLU A 142 0.82 9.46 -21.49
N LYS A 143 -0.30 9.68 -20.80
CA LYS A 143 -0.62 10.94 -20.11
C LYS A 143 0.47 11.33 -19.11
N VAL A 144 0.92 10.38 -18.30
CA VAL A 144 2.01 10.59 -17.36
C VAL A 144 3.32 10.86 -18.07
N ALA A 145 3.65 10.10 -19.11
CA ALA A 145 4.87 10.25 -19.88
C ALA A 145 4.96 11.60 -20.60
N GLN A 146 3.85 12.10 -21.13
CA GLN A 146 3.77 13.43 -21.77
C GLN A 146 3.88 14.57 -20.76
N ARG A 147 3.22 14.43 -19.60
CA ARG A 147 3.21 15.49 -18.57
C ARG A 147 4.53 15.62 -17.85
N TYR A 148 5.25 14.51 -17.64
CA TYR A 148 6.49 14.46 -16.87
C TYR A 148 7.64 13.88 -17.72
N GLN A 149 7.96 14.53 -18.84
CA GLN A 149 8.98 14.08 -19.80
C GLN A 149 10.36 13.86 -19.16
N GLN A 150 10.70 14.65 -18.14
CA GLN A 150 11.96 14.56 -17.41
C GLN A 150 12.18 13.23 -16.67
N ILE A 151 11.12 12.42 -16.46
CA ILE A 151 11.24 11.09 -15.82
C ILE A 151 11.37 9.94 -16.83
N ASN A 152 11.51 10.22 -18.11
CA ASN A 152 11.55 9.20 -19.16
C ASN A 152 12.96 8.69 -19.50
N SER A 153 14.03 9.32 -19.02
CA SER A 153 15.37 9.16 -19.64
C SER A 153 16.48 8.61 -18.73
N THR A 154 16.30 8.51 -17.42
CA THR A 154 17.35 8.06 -16.48
C THR A 154 16.78 7.26 -15.33
N PRO A 155 17.57 6.39 -14.66
CA PRO A 155 17.16 5.82 -13.39
C PRO A 155 16.84 6.93 -12.37
N TRP A 156 15.70 6.84 -11.72
CA TRP A 156 15.25 7.82 -10.74
C TRP A 156 14.50 7.17 -9.58
N ILE A 157 14.42 7.90 -8.48
CA ILE A 157 13.82 7.47 -7.22
C ILE A 157 12.44 8.09 -7.07
N ALA A 158 11.39 7.25 -6.91
CA ALA A 158 10.11 7.72 -6.43
C ALA A 158 10.13 7.82 -4.90
N ILE A 159 9.77 8.98 -4.35
CA ILE A 159 9.59 9.16 -2.91
C ILE A 159 8.10 9.40 -2.63
N VAL A 160 7.47 8.44 -1.95
CA VAL A 160 6.09 8.56 -1.48
C VAL A 160 6.10 9.25 -0.13
N ILE A 161 5.87 10.58 -0.12
CA ILE A 161 5.97 11.41 1.09
C ILE A 161 4.73 11.32 1.98
N GLY A 162 3.56 11.00 1.40
CA GLY A 162 2.29 10.96 2.10
C GLY A 162 2.09 9.70 2.96
N ALA A 163 1.26 9.83 3.99
CA ALA A 163 0.68 8.70 4.72
C ALA A 163 -0.65 9.10 5.38
N ALA A 164 -1.60 8.16 5.47
CA ALA A 164 -2.92 8.42 6.05
C ALA A 164 -2.89 8.76 7.56
N HIS A 165 -1.80 8.44 8.24
CA HIS A 165 -1.61 8.68 9.68
C HIS A 165 -0.25 9.34 9.92
N ALA A 166 -0.24 10.42 10.69
CA ALA A 166 0.97 11.19 10.98
C ALA A 166 2.12 10.34 11.54
N GLY A 167 1.81 9.34 12.39
CA GLY A 167 2.83 8.41 12.95
C GLY A 167 3.51 7.50 11.93
N LYS A 168 3.03 7.47 10.69
CA LYS A 168 3.63 6.74 9.57
C LYS A 168 4.37 7.66 8.59
N GLN A 169 4.13 8.97 8.66
CA GLN A 169 4.66 9.92 7.70
C GLN A 169 6.07 10.36 8.12
N THR A 170 7.03 10.22 7.25
CA THR A 170 8.39 10.75 7.45
C THR A 170 8.34 12.27 7.48
N PRO A 171 8.84 12.93 8.56
CA PRO A 171 8.79 14.38 8.70
C PRO A 171 9.65 15.12 7.68
N LEU A 172 9.26 16.35 7.33
CA LEU A 172 10.02 17.22 6.42
C LEU A 172 11.52 17.30 6.79
N LYS A 173 11.83 17.48 8.09
CA LYS A 173 13.22 17.53 8.56
C LYS A 173 14.00 16.26 8.17
N LYS A 174 13.39 15.10 8.24
CA LYS A 174 14.05 13.83 7.89
C LYS A 174 14.26 13.71 6.38
N TRP A 175 13.32 14.16 5.57
CA TRP A 175 13.51 14.23 4.12
C TRP A 175 14.63 15.21 3.74
N MET A 176 14.76 16.35 4.44
CA MET A 176 15.89 17.29 4.28
C MET A 176 17.25 16.66 4.61
N GLU A 177 17.29 15.61 5.45
CA GLU A 177 18.50 14.86 5.75
C GLU A 177 18.81 13.76 4.71
N ILE A 178 17.77 13.13 4.12
CA ILE A 178 17.91 11.99 3.19
C ILE A 178 18.18 12.48 1.76
N ILE A 179 17.35 13.38 1.24
CA ILE A 179 17.34 13.75 -0.18
C ILE A 179 18.70 14.26 -0.70
N PRO A 180 19.44 15.14 0.00
CA PRO A 180 20.72 15.65 -0.52
C PRO A 180 21.82 14.60 -0.62
N LYS A 181 21.60 13.38 -0.07
CA LYS A 181 22.54 12.26 -0.13
C LYS A 181 22.21 11.26 -1.25
N LEU A 182 21.06 11.46 -1.92
CA LEU A 182 20.67 10.66 -3.09
C LEU A 182 21.37 11.19 -4.33
N ILE A 183 21.98 10.30 -5.12
CA ILE A 183 22.72 10.68 -6.32
C ILE A 183 21.87 10.63 -7.60
N HIS A 184 20.69 10.05 -7.53
CA HIS A 184 19.76 9.95 -8.65
C HIS A 184 18.63 10.99 -8.55
N PRO A 185 18.01 11.38 -9.67
CA PRO A 185 16.86 12.28 -9.67
C PRO A 185 15.72 11.77 -8.79
N VAL A 186 15.00 12.69 -8.15
CA VAL A 186 13.91 12.39 -7.23
C VAL A 186 12.59 12.87 -7.80
N VAL A 187 11.57 12.02 -7.72
CA VAL A 187 10.17 12.36 -8.03
C VAL A 187 9.32 12.16 -6.77
N LEU A 188 8.67 13.24 -6.32
CA LEU A 188 7.75 13.18 -5.17
C LEU A 188 6.35 12.72 -5.60
N ILE A 189 5.78 11.80 -4.82
CA ILE A 189 4.42 11.29 -4.98
C ILE A 189 3.69 11.49 -3.64
N GLY A 190 2.46 12.02 -3.71
CA GLY A 190 1.63 12.27 -2.53
C GLY A 190 0.24 12.77 -2.91
N GLY A 191 -0.64 12.86 -1.92
CA GLY A 191 -1.97 13.43 -2.08
C GLY A 191 -2.00 14.96 -1.98
N PRO A 192 -3.17 15.57 -2.17
CA PRO A 192 -3.34 17.02 -1.98
C PRO A 192 -2.95 17.51 -0.58
N GLU A 193 -3.09 16.65 0.43
CA GLU A 193 -2.71 16.92 1.82
C GLU A 193 -1.20 17.07 2.04
N ASP A 194 -0.39 16.61 1.09
CA ASP A 194 1.08 16.62 1.19
C ASP A 194 1.72 17.82 0.44
N THR A 195 0.91 18.70 -0.14
CA THR A 195 1.36 19.80 -1.03
C THR A 195 2.31 20.79 -0.31
N GLU A 196 2.06 21.10 0.97
CA GLU A 196 2.92 21.98 1.76
C GLU A 196 4.33 21.39 1.92
N MET A 197 4.40 20.11 2.29
CA MET A 197 5.69 19.39 2.41
C MET A 197 6.43 19.32 1.08
N ALA A 198 5.70 19.00 -0.01
CA ALA A 198 6.28 18.94 -1.34
C ALA A 198 6.81 20.30 -1.80
N GLY A 199 6.11 21.41 -1.51
CA GLY A 199 6.54 22.78 -1.78
C GLY A 199 7.85 23.12 -1.08
N ALA A 200 7.93 22.84 0.22
CA ALA A 200 9.14 23.07 1.01
C ALA A 200 10.34 22.24 0.51
N LEU A 201 10.11 20.98 0.11
CA LEU A 201 11.16 20.13 -0.47
C LEU A 201 11.63 20.64 -1.83
N LYS A 202 10.70 21.11 -2.68
CA LYS A 202 11.04 21.66 -3.99
C LYS A 202 11.78 23.00 -3.91
N GLU A 203 11.46 23.83 -2.92
CA GLU A 203 12.19 25.06 -2.63
C GLU A 203 13.64 24.78 -2.21
N ALA A 204 13.83 23.80 -1.33
CA ALA A 204 15.17 23.40 -0.87
C ALA A 204 15.99 22.66 -1.95
N PHE A 205 15.32 21.90 -2.81
CA PHE A 205 15.92 21.06 -3.84
C PHE A 205 15.24 21.28 -5.20
N PRO A 206 15.58 22.35 -5.96
CA PRO A 206 14.88 22.75 -7.19
C PRO A 206 14.87 21.68 -8.31
N SER A 207 15.80 20.72 -8.28
CA SER A 207 15.86 19.61 -9.25
C SER A 207 14.80 18.54 -9.04
N ILE A 208 14.09 18.55 -7.92
CA ILE A 208 13.02 17.60 -7.63
C ILE A 208 11.85 17.82 -8.58
N VAL A 209 11.33 16.73 -9.14
CA VAL A 209 10.04 16.69 -9.83
C VAL A 209 8.94 16.39 -8.80
N SER A 210 7.89 17.19 -8.75
CA SER A 210 6.76 16.92 -7.86
C SER A 210 5.51 16.56 -8.68
N THR A 211 4.84 15.48 -8.29
CA THR A 211 3.53 15.10 -8.82
C THR A 211 2.45 15.18 -7.74
N VAL A 212 2.81 15.70 -6.57
CA VAL A 212 1.99 15.73 -5.35
C VAL A 212 0.72 16.58 -5.56
N GLY A 213 -0.42 15.99 -5.26
CA GLY A 213 -1.73 16.65 -5.40
C GLY A 213 -2.24 16.82 -6.83
N GLU A 214 -1.47 16.36 -7.84
CA GLU A 214 -1.77 16.58 -9.26
C GLU A 214 -2.32 15.34 -9.97
N LEU A 215 -2.10 14.16 -9.41
CA LEU A 215 -2.40 12.88 -10.02
C LEU A 215 -3.49 12.11 -9.27
N SER A 216 -4.31 11.38 -10.03
CA SER A 216 -5.15 10.33 -9.47
C SER A 216 -4.31 9.17 -8.93
N ILE A 217 -4.93 8.26 -8.17
CA ILE A 217 -4.26 7.03 -7.69
C ILE A 217 -3.67 6.22 -8.85
N ARG A 218 -4.38 6.12 -9.97
CA ARG A 218 -3.95 5.34 -11.14
C ARG A 218 -2.81 6.02 -11.90
N GLU A 219 -2.87 7.33 -12.08
CA GLU A 219 -1.77 8.10 -12.67
C GLU A 219 -0.52 8.05 -11.77
N SER A 220 -0.68 8.12 -10.45
CA SER A 220 0.41 7.90 -9.50
C SER A 220 1.01 6.50 -9.62
N ALA A 221 0.17 5.48 -9.87
CA ALA A 221 0.63 4.12 -10.12
C ALA A 221 1.44 4.04 -11.43
N ALA A 222 1.05 4.77 -12.50
CA ALA A 222 1.81 4.85 -13.74
C ALA A 222 3.18 5.53 -13.55
N VAL A 223 3.28 6.51 -12.64
CA VAL A 223 4.58 7.06 -12.22
C VAL A 223 5.41 5.98 -11.52
N LEU A 224 4.84 5.28 -10.54
CA LEU A 224 5.55 4.21 -9.79
C LEU A 224 6.00 3.06 -10.71
N GLU A 225 5.22 2.71 -11.71
CA GLU A 225 5.57 1.67 -12.72
C GLU A 225 6.89 1.99 -13.43
N LYS A 226 7.22 3.27 -13.63
CA LYS A 226 8.43 3.73 -14.31
C LYS A 226 9.62 3.96 -13.38
N ALA A 227 9.40 4.05 -12.06
CA ALA A 227 10.46 4.27 -11.11
C ALA A 227 11.46 3.12 -11.08
N SER A 228 12.74 3.42 -10.90
CA SER A 228 13.78 2.40 -10.71
C SER A 228 13.86 1.95 -9.26
N LEU A 229 13.55 2.83 -8.31
CA LEU A 229 13.48 2.55 -6.89
C LEU A 229 12.33 3.36 -6.27
N VAL A 230 11.64 2.77 -5.29
CA VAL A 230 10.62 3.46 -4.51
C VAL A 230 11.05 3.55 -3.05
N ILE A 231 11.07 4.76 -2.50
CA ILE A 231 11.19 4.98 -1.05
C ILE A 231 9.81 5.39 -0.54
N ALA A 232 9.24 4.61 0.36
CA ALA A 232 7.85 4.83 0.79
C ALA A 232 7.66 4.60 2.28
N ASN A 233 6.80 5.40 2.87
CA ASN A 233 6.23 5.12 4.19
C ASN A 233 5.32 3.88 4.14
N ASP A 234 4.91 3.33 5.29
CA ASP A 234 3.84 2.30 5.40
C ASP A 234 2.49 2.88 4.90
N THR A 235 2.27 2.83 3.59
CA THR A 235 1.12 3.47 2.91
C THR A 235 0.56 2.61 1.78
N GLY A 236 -0.62 2.99 1.28
CA GLY A 236 -1.26 2.32 0.16
C GLY A 236 -0.43 2.36 -1.13
N MET A 237 0.30 3.45 -1.40
CA MET A 237 1.15 3.57 -2.60
C MET A 237 2.39 2.67 -2.54
N MET A 238 2.89 2.32 -1.35
CA MET A 238 3.91 1.29 -1.17
C MET A 238 3.44 -0.07 -1.70
N HIS A 239 2.19 -0.44 -1.43
CA HIS A 239 1.60 -1.68 -1.95
C HIS A 239 1.33 -1.60 -3.46
N VAL A 240 0.95 -0.43 -3.98
CA VAL A 240 0.82 -0.21 -5.43
C VAL A 240 2.18 -0.40 -6.11
N ALA A 241 3.26 0.14 -5.57
CA ALA A 241 4.61 -0.05 -6.11
C ALA A 241 5.01 -1.54 -6.15
N SER A 242 4.60 -2.34 -5.16
CA SER A 242 4.91 -3.77 -5.14
C SER A 242 4.23 -4.56 -6.28
N CYS A 243 3.12 -4.04 -6.84
CA CYS A 243 2.48 -4.67 -8.00
C CYS A 243 3.36 -4.68 -9.26
N PHE A 244 4.32 -3.77 -9.35
CA PHE A 244 5.22 -3.64 -10.50
C PHE A 244 6.59 -4.30 -10.29
N GLY A 245 6.76 -5.05 -9.21
CA GLY A 245 8.02 -5.73 -8.89
C GLY A 245 9.20 -4.78 -8.65
N LYS A 246 8.93 -3.51 -8.31
CA LYS A 246 9.98 -2.52 -8.06
C LYS A 246 10.72 -2.80 -6.75
N PRO A 247 12.03 -2.50 -6.68
CA PRO A 247 12.73 -2.37 -5.41
C PRO A 247 12.06 -1.31 -4.54
N ILE A 248 11.82 -1.63 -3.27
CA ILE A 248 11.14 -0.73 -2.34
C ILE A 248 11.95 -0.63 -1.04
N LEU A 249 12.36 0.58 -0.68
CA LEU A 249 12.80 0.89 0.68
C LEU A 249 11.59 1.38 1.47
N SER A 250 11.03 0.50 2.28
CA SER A 250 9.86 0.82 3.12
C SER A 250 10.29 1.33 4.50
N LEU A 251 9.75 2.49 4.90
CA LEU A 251 10.13 3.21 6.11
C LEU A 251 9.09 3.02 7.21
N TRP A 252 9.55 2.60 8.39
CA TRP A 252 8.69 2.19 9.50
C TRP A 252 9.05 2.94 10.79
N GLY A 253 8.04 3.52 11.43
CA GLY A 253 8.17 4.23 12.72
C GLY A 253 7.25 3.67 13.79
N GLN A 254 6.06 4.25 13.96
CA GLN A 254 5.07 3.77 14.94
C GLN A 254 4.44 2.43 14.57
N THR A 255 4.38 2.09 13.29
CA THR A 255 3.98 0.76 12.81
C THR A 255 5.22 -0.09 12.57
N VAL A 256 5.03 -1.40 12.48
CA VAL A 256 6.13 -2.36 12.28
C VAL A 256 5.79 -3.38 11.21
N PRO A 257 6.79 -3.84 10.43
CA PRO A 257 6.61 -4.89 9.43
C PRO A 257 6.01 -6.18 10.01
N LEU A 258 6.32 -6.47 11.27
CA LEU A 258 5.82 -7.65 12.00
C LEU A 258 4.28 -7.78 12.01
N PHE A 259 3.55 -6.70 11.75
CA PHE A 259 2.08 -6.77 11.59
C PHE A 259 1.65 -7.43 10.27
N GLY A 260 2.61 -7.74 9.39
CA GLY A 260 2.40 -8.44 8.13
C GLY A 260 1.88 -7.55 7.01
N MET A 261 2.15 -6.23 7.06
CA MET A 261 1.70 -5.25 6.07
C MET A 261 2.87 -4.66 5.26
N TYR A 262 4.00 -5.36 5.18
CA TYR A 262 5.13 -4.96 4.36
C TYR A 262 4.85 -5.16 2.85
N PRO A 263 5.68 -4.64 1.92
CA PRO A 263 5.48 -4.84 0.47
C PRO A 263 5.43 -6.32 0.10
N TYR A 264 4.32 -6.77 -0.49
CA TYR A 264 4.14 -8.18 -0.86
C TYR A 264 4.82 -8.48 -2.20
N LYS A 265 5.77 -9.43 -2.21
CA LYS A 265 6.46 -9.86 -3.43
C LYS A 265 7.05 -8.69 -4.26
N ALA A 266 7.54 -7.66 -3.59
CA ALA A 266 8.26 -6.55 -4.22
C ALA A 266 9.60 -7.02 -4.84
N GLY A 267 10.27 -6.13 -5.57
CA GLY A 267 11.57 -6.43 -6.20
C GLY A 267 12.60 -6.96 -5.20
N LYS A 268 13.50 -7.82 -5.67
CA LYS A 268 14.45 -8.58 -4.82
C LYS A 268 15.36 -7.71 -3.93
N ALA A 269 15.66 -6.49 -4.38
CA ALA A 269 16.48 -5.54 -3.61
C ALA A 269 15.67 -4.71 -2.59
N SER A 270 14.41 -5.09 -2.31
CA SER A 270 13.57 -4.37 -1.35
C SER A 270 14.03 -4.59 0.09
N GLU A 271 14.00 -3.50 0.88
CA GLU A 271 14.42 -3.50 2.28
C GLU A 271 13.36 -2.81 3.17
N MET A 272 13.24 -3.27 4.40
CA MET A 272 12.39 -2.68 5.43
C MET A 272 13.28 -1.94 6.44
N ILE A 273 13.17 -0.62 6.48
CA ILE A 273 14.00 0.22 7.34
C ILE A 273 13.15 0.73 8.48
N GLU A 274 13.45 0.28 9.67
CA GLU A 274 12.76 0.67 10.89
C GLU A 274 13.50 1.80 11.60
N ALA A 275 12.75 2.75 12.19
CA ALA A 275 13.32 3.67 13.16
C ALA A 275 13.92 2.89 14.33
N ASP A 276 14.99 3.42 14.93
CA ASP A 276 15.70 2.74 16.01
C ASP A 276 14.72 2.23 17.10
N PRO A 277 14.70 0.92 17.37
CA PRO A 277 13.80 0.33 18.36
C PRO A 277 13.97 0.92 19.77
N ALA A 278 15.17 1.36 20.14
CA ALA A 278 15.45 1.97 21.45
C ALA A 278 14.81 3.36 21.59
N SER A 279 14.61 4.07 20.47
CA SER A 279 13.97 5.38 20.43
C SER A 279 12.46 5.34 20.28
N ARG A 280 11.87 4.18 19.95
CA ARG A 280 10.43 4.01 19.79
C ARG A 280 9.72 4.07 21.13
N ARG A 281 8.91 5.08 21.32
CA ARG A 281 8.09 5.23 22.54
C ARG A 281 6.89 4.30 22.54
N LYS A 282 6.19 4.15 21.41
CA LYS A 282 4.99 3.31 21.32
C LYS A 282 4.79 2.77 19.92
N ILE A 283 4.62 1.45 19.81
CA ILE A 283 4.14 0.83 18.58
C ILE A 283 2.62 0.99 18.51
N ALA A 284 2.11 1.49 17.40
CA ALA A 284 0.69 1.66 17.16
C ALA A 284 0.19 0.72 16.06
N LYS A 285 -1.02 0.18 16.22
CA LYS A 285 -1.64 -0.71 15.23
C LYS A 285 -1.86 -0.05 13.87
N LEU A 286 -2.15 1.27 13.86
CA LEU A 286 -2.53 2.03 12.67
C LEU A 286 -1.71 3.32 12.49
N GLY A 287 -0.73 3.57 13.34
CA GLY A 287 -0.12 4.88 13.46
C GLY A 287 -1.04 5.88 14.18
N ASN A 288 -0.49 6.85 14.87
CA ASN A 288 -1.26 7.85 15.58
C ASN A 288 -1.60 9.03 14.65
N LYS A 289 -2.83 9.54 14.74
CA LYS A 289 -3.24 10.72 13.98
C LYS A 289 -2.62 12.01 14.52
N ARG A 290 -2.25 12.03 15.82
CA ARG A 290 -1.62 13.17 16.48
C ARG A 290 -0.26 12.75 17.00
N VAL A 291 0.76 13.28 16.39
CA VAL A 291 2.16 13.07 16.77
C VAL A 291 2.72 14.43 17.13
N GLY A 292 3.31 14.54 18.32
CA GLY A 292 4.02 15.75 18.75
C GLY A 292 5.38 15.89 18.05
N SER A 293 6.19 16.84 18.51
CA SER A 293 7.56 17.08 18.02
C SER A 293 8.49 15.87 18.09
N ASP A 294 8.19 14.91 18.97
CA ASP A 294 8.89 13.65 19.17
C ASP A 294 8.26 12.53 18.32
N HIS A 295 8.52 12.58 17.06
CA HIS A 295 8.01 11.65 16.07
C HIS A 295 8.96 10.47 15.88
N ASP A 296 8.48 9.22 16.03
CA ASP A 296 9.32 8.03 15.88
C ASP A 296 10.06 7.99 14.52
N MET A 297 9.44 8.49 13.46
CA MET A 297 10.06 8.60 12.13
C MET A 297 11.27 9.56 12.08
N ASN A 298 11.49 10.42 13.10
CA ASN A 298 12.71 11.24 13.20
C ASN A 298 13.96 10.38 13.44
N TYR A 299 13.79 9.17 13.96
CA TYR A 299 14.89 8.25 14.27
C TYR A 299 15.21 7.27 13.14
N LEU A 300 14.69 7.52 11.95
CA LEU A 300 15.09 6.80 10.76
C LEU A 300 16.57 7.10 10.43
N PRO A 301 17.36 6.07 10.07
CA PRO A 301 18.79 6.21 9.78
C PRO A 301 18.99 6.80 8.36
N ALA A 302 19.02 8.14 8.24
CA ALA A 302 19.08 8.84 6.96
C ALA A 302 20.27 8.42 6.08
N ASP A 303 21.46 8.26 6.68
CA ASP A 303 22.65 7.83 5.93
C ASP A 303 22.48 6.41 5.38
N HIS A 304 21.93 5.49 6.17
CA HIS A 304 21.71 4.13 5.74
C HIS A 304 20.69 4.04 4.61
N ILE A 305 19.58 4.81 4.69
CA ILE A 305 18.58 4.91 3.62
C ILE A 305 19.22 5.36 2.32
N ALA A 306 20.04 6.41 2.35
CA ALA A 306 20.69 6.94 1.16
C ALA A 306 21.73 5.98 0.59
N ILE A 307 22.54 5.33 1.44
CA ILE A 307 23.52 4.32 1.01
C ILE A 307 22.82 3.15 0.30
N LEU A 308 21.75 2.62 0.87
CA LEU A 308 20.98 1.55 0.26
C LEU A 308 20.34 1.98 -1.06
N ALA A 309 19.72 3.15 -1.11
CA ALA A 309 19.10 3.66 -2.32
C ALA A 309 20.10 3.79 -3.46
N ASN A 310 21.25 4.41 -3.19
CA ASN A 310 22.31 4.59 -4.19
C ASN A 310 22.93 3.26 -4.62
N LYS A 311 23.11 2.32 -3.70
CA LYS A 311 23.63 0.97 -4.00
C LYS A 311 22.68 0.21 -4.95
N ILE A 312 21.39 0.16 -4.65
CA ILE A 312 20.38 -0.54 -5.46
C ILE A 312 20.39 -0.04 -6.90
N LEU A 313 20.41 1.27 -7.10
CA LEU A 313 20.38 1.84 -8.45
C LEU A 313 21.68 1.68 -9.22
N ASN A 314 22.82 1.66 -8.54
CA ASN A 314 24.11 1.40 -9.20
C ASN A 314 24.22 -0.07 -9.66
N GLU A 315 23.66 -1.02 -8.88
CA GLU A 315 23.66 -2.46 -9.24
C GLU A 315 22.68 -2.77 -10.39
N GLU A 316 21.59 -2.02 -10.54
CA GLU A 316 20.69 -2.15 -11.70
C GLU A 316 21.24 -1.50 -12.98
N SER A 317 22.21 -0.62 -12.85
CA SER A 317 22.82 0.09 -13.99
C SER A 317 24.07 -0.61 -14.54
N ALA A 318 24.56 -1.63 -13.87
CA ALA A 318 25.73 -2.43 -14.22
C ALA A 318 25.34 -3.75 -14.91
#